data_b91e2b0050c571db6733c1720883401c
#
_entry.id   b91e2b0050c571db6733c1720883401c
#
_cell.length_a   1.000
_cell.length_b   1.000
_cell.length_c   1.000
_cell.angle_alpha   90.00
_cell.angle_beta   90.00
_cell.angle_gamma   90.00
#
_symmetry.space_group_name_H-M   'P 1'
#
loop_
_entity.id
_entity.type
_entity.pdbx_description
1 polymer ?
#
loop_
_entity_poly.entity_id
_entity_poly.type
_entity_poly.pdbx_seq_one_letter_code
_entity_poly.pdbx_strand_id
1 'polypeptide(L)'
;NNDKGSAFAGSISSLATMSGWIALMLWTKDHYEGEFLVAVAHADIHYKKPILTDFTARATLPHGDALAQLHKTLRHKGRGRAQLHIEVCDEHGVAVTQVAEYAVWRVKELD
;
A
#
# COMPACT_ATOMS: atom_id res chain seq x y z
N ASN A 1 -24.69 -16.36 -1.34
CA ASN A 1 -25.17 -15.17 -2.00
C ASN A 1 -24.02 -14.37 -2.56
N ASN A 2 -24.00 -14.24 -3.88
CA ASN A 2 -22.88 -13.63 -4.59
C ASN A 2 -22.68 -12.16 -4.23
N ASP A 3 -23.75 -11.44 -3.96
CA ASP A 3 -23.66 -10.01 -3.65
C ASP A 3 -22.88 -9.76 -2.37
N LYS A 4 -23.10 -10.58 -1.34
CA LYS A 4 -22.39 -10.46 -0.08
C LYS A 4 -20.91 -10.80 -0.26
N GLY A 5 -20.61 -11.84 -1.04
CA GLY A 5 -19.24 -12.23 -1.33
C GLY A 5 -18.48 -11.15 -2.07
N SER A 6 -19.11 -10.53 -3.07
CA SER A 6 -18.48 -9.45 -3.85
C SER A 6 -18.24 -8.22 -3.00
N ALA A 7 -19.20 -7.83 -2.15
CA ALA A 7 -19.04 -6.68 -1.26
C ALA A 7 -17.90 -6.92 -0.26
N PHE A 8 -17.82 -8.12 0.28
CA PHE A 8 -16.78 -8.48 1.24
C PHE A 8 -15.39 -8.44 0.59
N ALA A 9 -15.28 -9.00 -0.61
CA ALA A 9 -14.03 -8.99 -1.37
C ALA A 9 -13.58 -7.55 -1.68
N GLY A 10 -14.51 -6.69 -2.06
CA GLY A 10 -14.22 -5.28 -2.30
C GLY A 10 -13.73 -4.56 -1.06
N SER A 11 -14.32 -4.86 0.10
CA SER A 11 -13.90 -4.28 1.37
C SER A 11 -12.48 -4.70 1.74
N ILE A 12 -12.13 -5.96 1.51
CA ILE A 12 -10.78 -6.47 1.80
C ILE A 12 -9.76 -5.81 0.88
N SER A 13 -10.08 -5.69 -0.41
CA SER A 13 -9.21 -5.03 -1.38
C SER A 13 -8.95 -3.58 -0.97
N SER A 14 -9.99 -2.85 -0.57
CA SER A 14 -9.88 -1.46 -0.12
C SER A 14 -9.02 -1.37 1.13
N LEU A 15 -9.23 -2.28 2.08
CA LEU A 15 -8.47 -2.29 3.33
C LEU A 15 -6.98 -2.57 3.07
N ALA A 16 -6.68 -3.52 2.19
CA ALA A 16 -5.31 -3.84 1.81
C ALA A 16 -4.62 -2.62 1.17
N THR A 17 -5.31 -1.97 0.22
CA THR A 17 -4.78 -0.78 -0.45
C THR A 17 -4.55 0.36 0.56
N MET A 18 -5.49 0.56 1.47
CA MET A 18 -5.37 1.59 2.51
C MET A 18 -4.19 1.30 3.45
N SER A 19 -3.95 0.04 3.78
CA SER A 19 -2.84 -0.37 4.62
C SER A 19 -1.50 0.06 4.00
N GLY A 20 -1.30 -0.16 2.71
CA GLY A 20 -0.11 0.28 1.99
C GLY A 20 0.00 1.80 1.93
N TRP A 21 -1.11 2.47 1.71
CA TRP A 21 -1.17 3.93 1.68
C TRP A 21 -0.73 4.53 3.01
N ILE A 22 -1.26 4.02 4.12
CA ILE A 22 -0.90 4.49 5.46
C ILE A 22 0.57 4.24 5.74
N ALA A 23 1.08 3.06 5.38
CA ALA A 23 2.48 2.73 5.60
C ALA A 23 3.41 3.72 4.89
N LEU A 24 3.09 4.05 3.63
CA LEU A 24 3.88 5.03 2.87
C LEU A 24 3.75 6.44 3.43
N MET A 25 2.56 6.85 3.84
CA MET A 25 2.36 8.17 4.43
C MET A 25 3.19 8.33 5.70
N LEU A 26 3.20 7.33 6.55
CA LEU A 26 3.99 7.36 7.77
C LEU A 26 5.49 7.35 7.47
N TRP A 27 5.89 6.55 6.48
CA TRP A 27 7.29 6.49 6.07
C TRP A 27 7.80 7.84 5.55
N THR A 28 7.00 8.55 4.73
CA THR A 28 7.41 9.86 4.23
C THR A 28 7.52 10.87 5.36
N LYS A 29 6.62 10.83 6.33
CA LYS A 29 6.68 11.72 7.49
C LYS A 29 7.94 11.49 8.33
N ASP A 30 8.36 10.24 8.45
CA ASP A 30 9.54 9.91 9.24
C ASP A 30 10.85 10.28 8.57
N HIS A 31 10.88 10.33 7.24
CA HIS A 31 12.12 10.50 6.48
C HIS A 31 12.26 11.86 5.79
N TYR A 32 11.19 12.59 5.61
CA TYR A 32 11.22 13.84 4.86
C TYR A 32 10.39 14.92 5.55
N GLU A 33 10.84 16.16 5.40
CA GLU A 33 10.07 17.31 5.82
C GLU A 33 9.10 17.71 4.71
N GLY A 34 8.01 18.36 5.08
CA GLY A 34 7.00 18.84 4.15
C GLY A 34 5.87 17.84 3.97
N GLU A 35 4.95 18.21 3.11
CA GLU A 35 3.79 17.39 2.81
C GLU A 35 4.00 16.55 1.56
N PHE A 36 3.56 15.30 1.65
CA PHE A 36 3.58 14.38 0.52
C PHE A 36 2.18 13.85 0.29
N LEU A 37 1.84 13.62 -0.97
CA LEU A 37 0.63 12.91 -1.34
C LEU A 37 1.02 11.54 -1.83
N VAL A 38 0.18 10.56 -1.50
CA VAL A 38 0.35 9.17 -1.92
C VAL A 38 -0.96 8.74 -2.57
N ALA A 39 -0.87 8.19 -3.77
CA ALA A 39 -2.05 7.67 -4.46
C ALA A 39 -1.71 6.31 -5.06
N VAL A 40 -2.71 5.42 -5.05
CA VAL A 40 -2.53 4.12 -5.70
C VAL A 40 -2.57 4.31 -7.21
N ALA A 41 -1.56 3.79 -7.91
CA ALA A 41 -1.48 3.82 -9.36
C ALA A 41 -1.97 2.51 -9.97
N HIS A 42 -1.71 1.40 -9.30
CA HIS A 42 -2.08 0.08 -9.79
C HIS A 42 -2.08 -0.90 -8.62
N ALA A 43 -2.97 -1.87 -8.66
CA ALA A 43 -3.01 -2.91 -7.63
C ALA A 43 -3.49 -4.22 -8.25
N ASP A 44 -2.74 -5.30 -7.97
CA ASP A 44 -3.11 -6.66 -8.33
C ASP A 44 -3.38 -7.44 -7.06
N ILE A 45 -4.56 -8.03 -6.96
CA ILE A 45 -4.95 -8.75 -5.77
C ILE A 45 -5.21 -10.22 -6.10
N HIS A 46 -4.76 -11.11 -5.22
CA HIS A 46 -4.95 -12.55 -5.34
C HIS A 46 -5.62 -13.09 -4.08
N TYR A 47 -6.76 -13.67 -4.27
CA TYR A 47 -7.51 -14.32 -3.19
C TYR A 47 -7.11 -15.79 -3.15
N LYS A 48 -6.43 -16.19 -2.08
CA LYS A 48 -5.95 -17.57 -1.93
C LYS A 48 -6.99 -18.47 -1.28
N LYS A 49 -7.71 -17.92 -0.31
CA LYS A 49 -8.74 -18.67 0.43
C LYS A 49 -9.72 -17.68 1.05
N PRO A 50 -10.93 -18.14 1.41
CA PRO A 50 -11.88 -17.29 2.12
C PRO A 50 -11.34 -16.89 3.48
N ILE A 51 -11.73 -15.70 3.94
CA ILE A 51 -11.43 -15.24 5.29
C ILE A 51 -12.62 -15.58 6.17
N LEU A 52 -12.39 -16.43 7.16
CA LEU A 52 -13.44 -16.97 8.01
C LEU A 52 -13.41 -16.42 9.44
N THR A 53 -12.34 -15.73 9.81
CA THR A 53 -12.14 -15.20 11.15
C THR A 53 -11.67 -13.76 11.07
N ASP A 54 -11.38 -13.15 12.21
CA ASP A 54 -10.78 -11.83 12.24
C ASP A 54 -9.47 -11.81 11.46
N PHE A 55 -9.17 -10.71 10.83
CA PHE A 55 -8.01 -10.62 9.96
C PHE A 55 -7.25 -9.32 10.18
N THR A 56 -5.98 -9.34 9.78
CA THR A 56 -5.11 -8.16 9.79
C THR A 56 -4.46 -8.01 8.42
N ALA A 57 -4.24 -6.76 8.03
CA ALA A 57 -3.50 -6.45 6.81
C ALA A 57 -2.10 -5.99 7.20
N ARG A 58 -1.09 -6.51 6.49
CA ARG A 58 0.31 -6.17 6.72
C ARG A 58 0.93 -5.72 5.42
N ALA A 59 1.46 -4.50 5.40
CA ALA A 59 2.14 -3.96 4.23
C ALA A 59 3.64 -3.99 4.45
N THR A 60 4.37 -4.42 3.42
CA THR A 60 5.83 -4.42 3.42
C THR A 60 6.32 -3.31 2.51
N LEU A 61 7.07 -2.38 3.09
CA LEU A 61 7.67 -1.26 2.35
C LEU A 61 8.81 -1.76 1.46
N PRO A 62 9.16 -1.00 0.41
CA PRO A 62 10.31 -1.33 -0.41
C PRO A 62 11.58 -1.41 0.45
N HIS A 63 12.53 -2.23 0.02
CA HIS A 63 13.82 -2.37 0.70
C HIS A 63 14.92 -2.56 -0.35
N GLY A 64 16.17 -2.47 0.10
CA GLY A 64 17.32 -2.65 -0.79
C GLY A 64 17.36 -1.62 -1.91
N ASP A 65 17.59 -2.09 -3.13
CA ASP A 65 17.72 -1.21 -4.31
C ASP A 65 16.44 -0.43 -4.59
N ALA A 66 15.29 -1.05 -4.38
CA ALA A 66 14.00 -0.38 -4.59
C ALA A 66 13.83 0.81 -3.64
N LEU A 67 14.23 0.66 -2.39
CA LEU A 67 14.17 1.75 -1.41
C LEU A 67 15.16 2.85 -1.78
N ALA A 68 16.38 2.48 -2.18
CA ALA A 68 17.40 3.44 -2.60
C ALA A 68 16.92 4.26 -3.81
N GLN A 69 16.26 3.61 -4.76
CA GLN A 69 15.72 4.28 -5.93
C GLN A 69 14.60 5.25 -5.56
N LEU A 70 13.74 4.86 -4.63
CA LEU A 70 12.66 5.73 -4.15
C LEU A 70 13.24 6.99 -3.49
N HIS A 71 14.24 6.83 -2.62
CA HIS A 71 14.92 7.97 -2.00
C HIS A 71 15.53 8.90 -3.05
N LYS A 72 16.19 8.31 -4.05
CA LYS A 72 16.84 9.07 -5.10
C LYS A 72 15.84 9.91 -5.88
N THR A 73 14.73 9.31 -6.31
CA THR A 73 13.72 10.03 -7.09
C THR A 73 13.00 11.09 -6.27
N LEU A 74 12.72 10.82 -5.00
CA LEU A 74 12.09 11.80 -4.13
C LEU A 74 13.01 13.00 -3.88
N ARG A 75 14.31 12.77 -3.69
CA ARG A 75 15.27 13.85 -3.47
C ARG A 75 15.50 14.70 -4.70
N HIS A 76 15.58 14.07 -5.88
CA HIS A 76 15.93 14.79 -7.11
C HIS A 76 14.71 15.37 -7.83
N LYS A 77 13.59 14.65 -7.81
CA LYS A 77 12.41 15.05 -8.60
C LYS A 77 11.23 15.48 -7.73
N GLY A 78 11.28 15.20 -6.42
CA GLY A 78 10.15 15.44 -5.54
C GLY A 78 8.99 14.51 -5.77
N ARG A 79 9.20 13.41 -6.49
CA ARG A 79 8.19 12.41 -6.77
C ARG A 79 8.86 11.07 -7.03
N GLY A 80 8.08 10.00 -6.85
CA GLY A 80 8.58 8.66 -7.09
C GLY A 80 7.45 7.66 -7.08
N ARG A 81 7.80 6.40 -7.27
CA ARG A 81 6.85 5.30 -7.20
C ARG A 81 7.39 4.24 -6.25
N ALA A 82 6.47 3.59 -5.54
CA ALA A 82 6.81 2.55 -4.61
C ALA A 82 5.88 1.36 -4.82
N GLN A 83 6.44 0.17 -4.90
CA GLN A 83 5.66 -1.06 -4.96
C GLN A 83 5.67 -1.70 -3.59
N LEU A 84 4.49 -1.96 -3.06
CA LEU A 84 4.33 -2.59 -1.75
C LEU A 84 3.67 -3.95 -1.90
N HIS A 85 4.08 -4.87 -1.05
CA HIS A 85 3.46 -6.18 -0.92
C HIS A 85 2.60 -6.16 0.33
N ILE A 86 1.33 -6.50 0.18
CA ILE A 86 0.38 -6.48 1.28
C ILE A 86 -0.18 -7.88 1.44
N GLU A 87 -0.24 -8.35 2.66
CA GLU A 87 -0.82 -9.64 3.01
C GLU A 87 -1.99 -9.41 3.96
N VAL A 88 -3.11 -10.07 3.68
CA VAL A 88 -4.23 -10.11 4.61
C VAL A 88 -4.25 -11.51 5.20
N CYS A 89 -4.10 -11.58 6.50
CA CYS A 89 -3.97 -12.83 7.23
C CYS A 89 -5.10 -12.98 8.23
N ASP A 90 -5.63 -14.19 8.34
CA ASP A 90 -6.52 -14.57 9.44
C ASP A 90 -5.77 -15.52 10.38
N GLU A 91 -6.45 -16.13 11.31
CA GLU A 91 -5.81 -17.04 12.26
C GLU A 91 -5.23 -18.29 11.60
N HIS A 92 -5.64 -18.58 10.36
CA HIS A 92 -5.15 -19.74 9.61
C HIS A 92 -4.04 -19.41 8.61
N GLY A 93 -3.60 -18.15 8.58
CA GLY A 93 -2.49 -17.72 7.71
C GLY A 93 -2.90 -16.72 6.65
N VAL A 94 -2.10 -16.63 5.59
CA VAL A 94 -2.31 -15.67 4.52
C VAL A 94 -3.50 -16.09 3.67
N ALA A 95 -4.51 -15.23 3.59
CA ALA A 95 -5.71 -15.48 2.80
C ALA A 95 -5.72 -14.68 1.50
N VAL A 96 -5.11 -13.47 1.50
CA VAL A 96 -5.10 -12.57 0.36
C VAL A 96 -3.72 -11.96 0.24
N THR A 97 -3.21 -11.84 -0.98
CA THR A 97 -1.99 -11.09 -1.25
C THR A 97 -2.30 -10.00 -2.26
N GLN A 98 -1.63 -8.88 -2.12
CA GLN A 98 -1.79 -7.77 -3.05
C GLN A 98 -0.42 -7.16 -3.33
N VAL A 99 -0.17 -6.88 -4.60
CA VAL A 99 0.98 -6.08 -5.01
C VAL A 99 0.42 -4.75 -5.51
N ALA A 100 0.75 -3.67 -4.83
CA ALA A 100 0.19 -2.36 -5.15
C ALA A 100 1.33 -1.38 -5.44
N GLU A 101 1.16 -0.62 -6.51
CA GLU A 101 2.08 0.44 -6.88
C GLU A 101 1.46 1.78 -6.50
N TYR A 102 2.23 2.59 -5.78
CA TYR A 102 1.79 3.91 -5.32
C TYR A 102 2.66 4.98 -5.95
N ALA A 103 2.03 6.07 -6.30
CA ALA A 103 2.73 7.29 -6.69
C ALA A 103 2.87 8.16 -5.45
N VAL A 104 4.05 8.73 -5.26
CA VAL A 104 4.36 9.60 -4.12
C VAL A 104 4.91 10.89 -4.68
N TRP A 105 4.39 12.04 -4.24
CA TRP A 105 4.93 13.32 -4.68
C TRP A 105 4.80 14.37 -3.59
N ARG A 106 5.75 15.29 -3.62
CA ARG A 106 5.78 16.41 -2.68
C ARG A 106 4.76 17.48 -3.12
N VAL A 107 3.99 17.95 -2.17
CA VAL A 107 3.05 19.04 -2.41
C VAL A 107 3.87 20.34 -2.42
N LYS A 108 3.74 21.13 -3.49
CA LYS A 108 4.41 22.41 -3.57
C LYS A 108 3.67 23.42 -2.69
N GLU A 109 4.43 24.13 -1.88
CA GLU A 109 3.85 25.22 -1.14
C GLU A 109 3.56 26.38 -2.10
N LEU A 110 2.36 26.96 -1.93
CA LEU A 110 2.00 28.16 -2.66
C LEU A 110 2.53 29.37 -1.88
N ASP A 111 3.43 30.10 -2.48
CA ASP A 111 3.94 31.34 -1.91
C ASP A 111 2.96 32.47 -2.15
#